data_137c59fba70e9a84d6c0b4e18023e6fa
#
_entry.id   137c59fba70e9a84d6c0b4e18023e6fa
#
_cell.length_a   1.000
_cell.length_b   1.000
_cell.length_c   1.000
_cell.angle_alpha   90.00
_cell.angle_beta   90.00
_cell.angle_gamma   90.00
#
_symmetry.space_group_name_H-M   'P 1'
#
loop_
_entity.id
_entity.type
_entity.pdbx_description
1 polymer ?
#
loop_
_entity_poly.entity_id
_entity_poly.type
_entity_poly.pdbx_seq_one_letter_code
_entity_poly.pdbx_strand_id
1 'polypeptide(L)'
;MSYQSFENLEVGKKACCLAVKLYDCLRDQMQRSAISIASNIAEGAERGSDKDFIRFLHYSKGSAGELRTQLYISDKIGIIKTEFRKELCQELTEISKMLHSLIKFKSLDN
;
A
#
# COMPACT_ATOMS: atom_id res chain seq x y z
N MET A 1 -6.45 -45.70 -11.40
CA MET A 1 -6.14 -44.73 -12.45
C MET A 1 -4.86 -44.00 -12.12
N SER A 2 -3.97 -44.02 -13.05
CA SER A 2 -2.79 -43.19 -12.89
C SER A 2 -3.22 -41.74 -13.07
N TYR A 3 -2.98 -40.98 -12.05
CA TYR A 3 -3.40 -39.59 -11.99
C TYR A 3 -2.17 -38.71 -12.09
N GLN A 4 -2.12 -37.91 -13.12
CA GLN A 4 -0.99 -37.03 -13.31
C GLN A 4 -1.08 -35.86 -12.33
N SER A 5 0.02 -35.60 -11.64
CA SER A 5 0.06 -34.48 -10.70
C SER A 5 -0.23 -33.16 -11.41
N PHE A 6 -0.95 -32.26 -10.76
CA PHE A 6 -1.21 -30.91 -11.23
C PHE A 6 0.10 -30.24 -11.67
N GLU A 7 1.17 -30.48 -10.93
CA GLU A 7 2.46 -29.86 -11.18
C GLU A 7 3.07 -30.28 -12.53
N ASN A 8 2.70 -31.46 -13.05
CA ASN A 8 3.24 -32.00 -14.30
C ASN A 8 2.41 -31.61 -15.51
N LEU A 9 1.24 -30.99 -15.32
CA LEU A 9 0.42 -30.53 -16.42
C LEU A 9 0.87 -29.15 -16.88
N GLU A 10 0.91 -28.94 -18.19
CA GLU A 10 1.27 -27.64 -18.74
C GLU A 10 0.30 -26.53 -18.28
N VAL A 11 -1.00 -26.83 -18.20
CA VAL A 11 -1.98 -25.87 -17.73
C VAL A 11 -1.73 -25.52 -16.25
N GLY A 12 -1.33 -26.51 -15.44
CA GLY A 12 -0.97 -26.30 -14.04
C GLY A 12 0.22 -25.36 -13.89
N LYS A 13 1.25 -25.61 -14.70
CA LYS A 13 2.45 -24.75 -14.69
C LYS A 13 2.12 -23.32 -15.09
N LYS A 14 1.31 -23.14 -16.12
CA LYS A 14 0.89 -21.79 -16.54
C LYS A 14 0.08 -21.09 -15.50
N ALA A 15 -0.82 -21.79 -14.81
CA ALA A 15 -1.62 -21.22 -13.72
C ALA A 15 -0.74 -20.78 -12.57
N CYS A 16 0.27 -21.57 -12.21
CA CYS A 16 1.22 -21.21 -11.16
C CYS A 16 2.03 -19.97 -11.55
N CYS A 17 2.49 -19.89 -12.79
CA CYS A 17 3.24 -18.72 -13.28
C CYS A 17 2.38 -17.45 -13.22
N LEU A 18 1.10 -17.56 -13.59
CA LEU A 18 0.18 -16.44 -13.52
C LEU A 18 0.00 -15.95 -12.08
N ALA A 19 -0.17 -16.89 -11.15
CA ALA A 19 -0.32 -16.56 -9.73
C ALA A 19 0.91 -15.83 -9.19
N VAL A 20 2.12 -16.28 -9.56
CA VAL A 20 3.36 -15.62 -9.15
C VAL A 20 3.44 -14.20 -9.72
N LYS A 21 3.09 -14.01 -10.98
CA LYS A 21 3.09 -12.68 -11.61
C LYS A 21 2.14 -11.72 -10.92
N LEU A 22 0.95 -12.19 -10.54
CA LEU A 22 -0.02 -11.37 -9.82
C LEU A 22 0.47 -11.01 -8.43
N TYR A 23 1.12 -11.96 -7.75
CA TYR A 23 1.73 -11.72 -6.45
C TYR A 23 2.79 -10.62 -6.53
N ASP A 24 3.70 -10.73 -7.49
CA ASP A 24 4.79 -9.75 -7.66
C ASP A 24 4.24 -8.38 -8.00
N CYS A 25 3.23 -8.31 -8.87
CA CYS A 25 2.58 -7.05 -9.23
C CYS A 25 1.96 -6.36 -8.02
N LEU A 26 1.23 -7.11 -7.20
CA LEU A 26 0.58 -6.56 -6.01
C LEU A 26 1.62 -6.10 -4.98
N ARG A 27 2.68 -6.88 -4.79
CA ARG A 27 3.78 -6.50 -3.90
C ARG A 27 4.42 -5.18 -4.35
N ASP A 28 4.70 -5.05 -5.65
CA ASP A 28 5.29 -3.83 -6.21
C ASP A 28 4.38 -2.62 -6.01
N GLN A 29 3.07 -2.79 -6.19
CA GLN A 29 2.11 -1.71 -5.97
C GLN A 29 2.06 -1.30 -4.50
N MET A 30 2.11 -2.24 -3.57
CA MET A 30 2.15 -1.94 -2.15
C MET A 30 3.42 -1.15 -1.79
N GLN A 31 4.56 -1.55 -2.34
CA GLN A 31 5.81 -0.82 -2.13
C GLN A 31 5.72 0.60 -2.67
N ARG A 32 5.16 0.77 -3.87
CA ARG A 32 4.97 2.10 -4.47
C ARG A 32 4.07 2.98 -3.62
N SER A 33 2.97 2.41 -3.12
CA SER A 33 2.06 3.16 -2.26
C SER A 33 2.75 3.59 -0.96
N ALA A 34 3.51 2.68 -0.35
CA ALA A 34 4.26 2.98 0.88
C ALA A 34 5.31 4.07 0.64
N ILE A 35 6.08 3.95 -0.44
CA ILE A 35 7.09 4.94 -0.81
C ILE A 35 6.43 6.30 -1.08
N SER A 36 5.27 6.29 -1.73
CA SER A 36 4.52 7.50 -2.07
C SER A 36 4.09 8.29 -0.84
N ILE A 37 3.77 7.60 0.26
CA ILE A 37 3.45 8.29 1.52
C ILE A 37 4.62 9.19 1.92
N ALA A 38 5.81 8.62 2.01
CA ALA A 38 7.02 9.33 2.42
C ALA A 38 7.44 10.38 1.39
N SER A 39 7.39 10.04 0.11
CA SER A 39 7.81 10.93 -0.97
C SER A 39 6.95 12.19 -1.03
N ASN A 40 5.65 12.08 -0.82
CA ASN A 40 4.76 13.23 -0.82
C ASN A 40 4.99 14.14 0.40
N ILE A 41 5.30 13.56 1.56
CA ILE A 41 5.66 14.37 2.73
C ILE A 41 6.92 15.18 2.44
N ALA A 42 7.96 14.54 1.91
CA ALA A 42 9.22 15.18 1.57
C ALA A 42 9.04 16.26 0.51
N GLU A 43 8.29 15.95 -0.55
CA GLU A 43 8.02 16.90 -1.64
C GLU A 43 7.29 18.14 -1.11
N GLY A 44 6.28 17.93 -0.28
CA GLY A 44 5.52 19.04 0.30
C GLY A 44 6.38 19.93 1.19
N ALA A 45 7.27 19.32 1.98
CA ALA A 45 8.18 20.06 2.87
C ALA A 45 9.15 20.96 2.08
N GLU A 46 9.55 20.52 0.87
CA GLU A 46 10.48 21.28 0.02
C GLU A 46 9.83 22.43 -0.72
N ARG A 47 8.50 22.48 -0.79
CA ARG A 47 7.78 23.49 -1.60
C ARG A 47 7.84 24.89 -1.03
N GLY A 48 8.09 25.06 0.26
CA GLY A 48 8.29 26.37 0.87
C GLY A 48 7.01 27.13 1.24
N SER A 49 5.82 26.58 1.02
CA SER A 49 4.59 27.21 1.47
C SER A 49 3.71 26.19 2.19
N ASP A 50 2.94 26.67 3.18
CA ASP A 50 2.01 25.80 3.91
C ASP A 50 0.90 25.29 3.00
N LYS A 51 0.45 26.09 2.08
CA LYS A 51 -0.59 25.70 1.12
C LYS A 51 -0.16 24.48 0.30
N ASP A 52 1.05 24.52 -0.23
CA ASP A 52 1.59 23.39 -1.00
C ASP A 52 1.86 22.19 -0.11
N PHE A 53 2.38 22.42 1.09
CA PHE A 53 2.63 21.33 2.03
C PHE A 53 1.34 20.58 2.35
N ILE A 54 0.26 21.30 2.66
CA ILE A 54 -1.06 20.72 2.92
C ILE A 54 -1.52 19.86 1.75
N ARG A 55 -1.35 20.35 0.53
CA ARG A 55 -1.73 19.61 -0.68
C ARG A 55 -1.01 18.26 -0.75
N PHE A 56 0.30 18.26 -0.54
CA PHE A 56 1.10 17.04 -0.58
C PHE A 56 0.81 16.10 0.59
N LEU A 57 0.46 16.64 1.75
CA LEU A 57 0.02 15.82 2.89
C LEU A 57 -1.28 15.10 2.57
N HIS A 58 -2.19 15.73 1.83
CA HIS A 58 -3.40 15.05 1.36
C HIS A 58 -3.07 13.93 0.37
N TYR A 59 -2.08 14.14 -0.50
CA TYR A 59 -1.61 13.07 -1.39
C TYR A 59 -1.06 11.88 -0.60
N SER A 60 -0.30 12.16 0.47
CA SER A 60 0.20 11.09 1.36
C SER A 60 -0.94 10.33 2.02
N LYS A 61 -2.01 11.01 2.46
CA LYS A 61 -3.18 10.35 3.03
C LYS A 61 -3.85 9.44 1.99
N GLY A 62 -3.93 9.89 0.74
CA GLY A 62 -4.46 9.09 -0.35
C GLY A 62 -3.65 7.83 -0.58
N SER A 63 -2.33 7.95 -0.57
CA SER A 63 -1.41 6.81 -0.71
C SER A 63 -1.56 5.82 0.44
N ALA A 64 -1.75 6.31 1.67
CA ALA A 64 -2.00 5.45 2.83
C ALA A 64 -3.30 4.66 2.65
N GLY A 65 -4.35 5.31 2.13
CA GLY A 65 -5.62 4.65 1.83
C GLY A 65 -5.47 3.56 0.75
N GLU A 66 -4.71 3.85 -0.29
CA GLU A 66 -4.41 2.85 -1.33
C GLU A 66 -3.69 1.64 -0.75
N LEU A 67 -2.68 1.88 0.08
CA LEU A 67 -1.92 0.79 0.70
C LEU A 67 -2.82 -0.05 1.62
N ARG A 68 -3.70 0.59 2.39
CA ARG A 68 -4.65 -0.12 3.25
C ARG A 68 -5.54 -1.05 2.42
N THR A 69 -6.05 -0.58 1.29
CA THR A 69 -6.88 -1.37 0.40
C THR A 69 -6.10 -2.54 -0.19
N GLN A 70 -4.87 -2.30 -0.64
CA GLN A 70 -4.00 -3.33 -1.19
C GLN A 70 -3.66 -4.41 -0.16
N LEU A 71 -3.43 -4.01 1.09
CA LEU A 71 -3.19 -4.95 2.19
C LEU A 71 -4.43 -5.80 2.48
N TYR A 72 -5.60 -5.20 2.47
CA TYR A 72 -6.85 -5.91 2.66
C TYR A 72 -7.05 -6.96 1.57
N ILE A 73 -6.85 -6.59 0.32
CA ILE A 73 -6.96 -7.51 -0.83
C ILE A 73 -5.95 -8.65 -0.68
N SER A 74 -4.70 -8.31 -0.34
CA SER A 74 -3.63 -9.30 -0.18
C SER A 74 -3.96 -10.33 0.90
N ASP A 75 -4.57 -9.90 2.00
CA ASP A 75 -5.04 -10.78 3.06
C ASP A 75 -6.15 -11.68 2.53
N LYS A 76 -7.14 -11.11 1.86
CA LYS A 76 -8.31 -11.87 1.37
C LYS A 76 -7.93 -12.94 0.36
N ILE A 77 -6.94 -12.70 -0.48
CA ILE A 77 -6.49 -13.69 -1.45
C ILE A 77 -5.38 -14.60 -0.91
N GLY A 78 -5.02 -14.44 0.35
CA GLY A 78 -4.10 -15.35 1.04
C GLY A 78 -2.62 -15.12 0.77
N ILE A 79 -2.23 -13.95 0.22
CA ILE A 79 -0.83 -13.64 -0.07
C ILE A 79 -0.08 -13.28 1.21
N ILE A 80 -0.75 -12.62 2.15
CA ILE A 80 -0.15 -12.26 3.45
C ILE A 80 -1.02 -12.81 4.58
N LYS A 81 -0.41 -12.96 5.74
CA LYS A 81 -1.11 -13.40 6.94
C LYS A 81 -1.97 -12.27 7.49
N THR A 82 -3.14 -12.62 8.02
CA THR A 82 -4.07 -11.65 8.60
C THR A 82 -3.41 -10.87 9.74
N GLU A 83 -2.61 -11.51 10.57
CA GLU A 83 -1.90 -10.85 11.66
C GLU A 83 -0.96 -9.76 11.14
N PHE A 84 -0.24 -10.06 10.07
CA PHE A 84 0.66 -9.11 9.44
C PHE A 84 -0.11 -7.93 8.85
N ARG A 85 -1.22 -8.21 8.16
CA ARG A 85 -2.09 -7.16 7.64
C ARG A 85 -2.60 -6.25 8.75
N LYS A 86 -3.04 -6.83 9.87
CA LYS A 86 -3.53 -6.05 11.02
C LYS A 86 -2.44 -5.16 11.60
N GLU A 87 -1.23 -5.68 11.72
CA GLU A 87 -0.08 -4.93 12.23
C GLU A 87 0.22 -3.72 11.35
N LEU A 88 0.29 -3.93 10.02
CA LEU A 88 0.57 -2.84 9.08
C LEU A 88 -0.57 -1.82 9.03
N CYS A 89 -1.82 -2.28 9.11
CA CYS A 89 -2.97 -1.37 9.15
C CYS A 89 -2.98 -0.53 10.42
N GLN A 90 -2.50 -1.07 11.54
CA GLN A 90 -2.34 -0.31 12.76
C GLN A 90 -1.34 0.83 12.57
N GLU A 91 -0.19 0.53 11.96
CA GLU A 91 0.81 1.55 11.64
C GLU A 91 0.24 2.61 10.69
N LEU A 92 -0.51 2.20 9.68
CA LEU A 92 -1.15 3.12 8.73
C LEU A 92 -2.17 4.03 9.42
N THR A 93 -2.90 3.51 10.40
CA THR A 93 -3.84 4.29 11.19
C THR A 93 -3.09 5.40 11.94
N GLU A 94 -1.96 5.06 12.54
CA GLU A 94 -1.12 6.03 13.24
C GLU A 94 -0.58 7.09 12.30
N ILE A 95 -0.07 6.68 11.15
CA ILE A 95 0.44 7.60 10.12
C ILE A 95 -0.67 8.54 9.65
N SER A 96 -1.86 8.01 9.37
CA SER A 96 -2.99 8.81 8.92
C SER A 96 -3.42 9.85 9.96
N LYS A 97 -3.39 9.49 11.23
CA LYS A 97 -3.69 10.43 12.32
C LYS A 97 -2.65 11.52 12.40
N MET A 98 -1.37 11.17 12.26
CA MET A 98 -0.28 12.14 12.27
C MET A 98 -0.38 13.11 11.10
N LEU A 99 -0.69 12.60 9.90
CA LEU A 99 -0.90 13.43 8.71
C LEU A 99 -2.07 14.38 8.91
N HIS A 100 -3.17 13.87 9.44
CA HIS A 100 -4.36 14.68 9.72
C HIS A 100 -4.03 15.81 10.69
N SER A 101 -3.32 15.51 11.78
CA SER A 101 -2.92 16.50 12.77
C SER A 101 -2.00 17.57 12.19
N LEU A 102 -1.06 17.15 11.33
CA LEU A 102 -0.13 18.08 10.69
C LEU A 102 -0.86 18.99 9.69
N ILE A 103 -1.78 18.45 8.92
CA ILE A 103 -2.63 19.24 8.01
C ILE A 103 -3.40 20.28 8.80
N LYS A 104 -4.02 19.87 9.89
CA LYS A 104 -4.80 20.78 10.74
C LYS A 104 -3.91 21.88 11.31
N PHE A 105 -2.74 21.52 11.82
CA PHE A 105 -1.78 22.48 12.39
C PHE A 105 -1.36 23.51 11.34
N LYS A 106 -1.00 23.07 10.13
CA LYS A 106 -0.58 23.96 9.05
C LYS A 106 -1.72 24.84 8.57
N SER A 107 -2.96 24.35 8.63
CA SER A 107 -4.15 25.11 8.23
C SER A 107 -4.46 26.25 9.20
N LEU A 108 -4.09 26.13 10.47
CA LEU A 108 -4.32 27.17 11.46
C LEU A 108 -3.46 28.41 11.26
N ASP A 109 -2.32 28.26 10.59
CA ASP A 109 -1.39 29.36 10.33
C ASP A 109 -1.80 30.18 9.09
N ASN A 110 -2.81 29.74 8.40
CA ASN A 110 -3.34 30.41 7.23
C ASN A 110 -4.65 31.10 7.56
#